data_33ff203a6029b582661ce5263e4604f8
#
_entry.id   33ff203a6029b582661ce5263e4604f8
#
_cell.length_a   1.000
_cell.length_b   1.000
_cell.length_c   1.000
_cell.angle_alpha   90.00
_cell.angle_beta   90.00
_cell.angle_gamma   90.00
#
_symmetry.space_group_name_H-M   'P 1'
#
loop_
_entity.id
_entity.type
_entity.pdbx_description
1 polymer ?
#
loop_
_entity_poly.entity_id
_entity_poly.type
_entity_poly.pdbx_seq_one_letter_code
_entity_poly.pdbx_strand_id
1 'polypeptide(L)'
;NKLGSQQVRACVRGRSIRHRIYNPDRLKKPMKRKPGTKRGDEQWVTISWDQALDEIAEKMKKIKARYGNEAFYINYGTGTLGSVMAKSWPPD
;
A
#
# COMPACT_ATOMS: atom_id res chain seq x y z
N ASN A 1 2.07 -27.47 -13.54
CA ASN A 1 1.99 -28.02 -12.19
C ASN A 1 0.70 -28.82 -12.04
N LYS A 2 0.82 -30.10 -11.92
CA LYS A 2 -0.30 -30.97 -11.59
C LYS A 2 -0.28 -31.21 -10.07
N LEU A 3 -1.25 -30.64 -9.39
CA LEU A 3 -1.54 -30.99 -8.00
C LEU A 3 -2.77 -31.89 -8.02
N GLY A 4 -2.55 -33.19 -8.03
CA GLY A 4 -3.63 -34.16 -8.20
C GLY A 4 -4.36 -34.00 -9.53
N SER A 5 -5.67 -34.03 -9.52
CA SER A 5 -6.54 -33.80 -10.69
C SER A 5 -6.78 -32.32 -11.03
N GLN A 6 -6.31 -31.41 -10.20
CA GLN A 6 -6.56 -29.98 -10.38
C GLN A 6 -5.34 -29.28 -10.98
N GLN A 7 -5.56 -28.46 -12.00
CA GLN A 7 -4.55 -27.59 -12.56
C GLN A 7 -4.71 -26.18 -12.00
N VAL A 8 -3.78 -25.76 -11.16
CA VAL A 8 -3.73 -24.40 -10.65
C VAL A 8 -2.95 -23.53 -11.63
N ARG A 9 -3.60 -22.56 -12.26
CA ARG A 9 -2.99 -21.63 -13.21
C ARG A 9 -3.30 -20.19 -12.79
N ALA A 10 -2.36 -19.30 -13.04
CA ALA A 10 -2.60 -17.88 -12.85
C ALA A 10 -3.71 -17.39 -13.80
N CYS A 11 -4.67 -16.66 -13.26
CA CYS A 11 -5.68 -15.97 -14.05
C CYS A 11 -5.05 -14.80 -14.85
N VAL A 12 -5.83 -14.11 -15.66
CA VAL A 12 -5.37 -12.97 -16.45
C VAL A 12 -4.71 -11.90 -15.58
N ARG A 13 -5.23 -11.64 -14.38
CA ARG A 13 -4.64 -10.68 -13.44
C ARG A 13 -3.24 -11.11 -12.98
N GLY A 14 -3.05 -12.37 -12.63
CA GLY A 14 -1.73 -12.90 -12.27
C GLY A 14 -0.74 -12.85 -13.43
N ARG A 15 -1.20 -13.11 -14.67
CA ARG A 15 -0.36 -13.04 -15.85
C ARG A 15 0.04 -11.61 -16.22
N SER A 16 -0.81 -10.63 -15.96
CA SER A 16 -0.56 -9.22 -16.27
C SER A 16 0.25 -8.49 -15.20
N ILE A 17 0.55 -9.11 -14.06
CA ILE A 17 1.24 -8.45 -12.95
C ILE A 17 2.60 -7.85 -13.35
N ARG A 18 3.30 -8.48 -14.27
CA ARG A 18 4.58 -7.97 -14.78
C ARG A 18 4.44 -6.60 -15.46
N HIS A 19 3.34 -6.37 -16.20
CA HIS A 19 3.07 -5.07 -16.82
C HIS A 19 2.90 -3.98 -15.76
N ARG A 20 2.30 -4.32 -14.63
CA ARG A 20 2.17 -3.41 -13.50
C ARG A 20 3.50 -3.14 -12.81
N ILE A 21 4.34 -4.17 -12.65
CA ILE A 21 5.65 -4.04 -11.99
C ILE A 21 6.61 -3.19 -12.82
N TYR A 22 6.63 -3.41 -14.14
CA TYR A 22 7.54 -2.74 -15.06
C TYR A 22 6.93 -1.55 -15.81
N ASN A 23 5.77 -1.06 -15.33
CA ASN A 23 5.16 0.12 -15.92
C ASN A 23 6.11 1.32 -15.79
N PRO A 24 6.41 2.03 -16.90
CA PRO A 24 7.28 3.22 -16.87
C PRO A 24 6.72 4.33 -15.96
N ASP A 25 5.40 4.45 -15.85
CA ASP A 25 4.71 5.44 -15.02
C ASP A 25 4.63 5.06 -13.54
N ARG A 26 5.25 3.95 -13.15
CA ARG A 26 5.24 3.51 -11.77
C ARG A 26 5.95 4.51 -10.86
N LEU A 27 5.32 4.91 -9.77
CA LEU A 27 5.94 5.72 -8.73
C LEU A 27 7.12 4.97 -8.11
N LYS A 28 8.30 5.58 -8.14
CA LYS A 28 9.56 5.01 -7.64
C LYS A 28 10.08 5.68 -6.37
N LYS A 29 9.52 6.85 -6.05
CA LYS A 29 9.92 7.67 -4.89
C LYS A 29 8.67 8.22 -4.22
N PRO A 30 8.74 8.54 -2.92
CA PRO A 30 7.66 9.24 -2.25
C PRO A 30 7.41 10.60 -2.91
N MET A 31 6.17 10.97 -2.97
CA MET A 31 5.77 12.26 -3.53
C MET A 31 4.85 12.97 -2.57
N LYS A 32 5.03 14.26 -2.45
CA LYS A 32 4.21 15.15 -1.65
C LYS A 32 3.53 16.16 -2.56
N ARG A 33 2.31 16.53 -2.23
CA ARG A 33 1.62 17.60 -2.96
C ARG A 33 2.41 18.90 -2.84
N LYS A 34 2.55 19.59 -3.95
CA LYS A 34 3.21 20.90 -3.97
C LYS A 34 2.45 21.88 -3.06
N PRO A 35 3.16 22.62 -2.19
CA PRO A 35 2.53 23.63 -1.35
C PRO A 35 1.71 24.62 -2.16
N GLY A 36 0.58 25.07 -1.61
CA GLY A 36 -0.30 26.02 -2.28
C GLY A 36 -1.27 25.43 -3.31
N THR A 37 -1.19 24.12 -3.59
CA THR A 37 -2.10 23.45 -4.53
C THR A 37 -3.28 22.80 -3.81
N LYS A 38 -4.42 22.67 -4.49
CA LYS A 38 -5.63 22.05 -3.98
C LYS A 38 -5.65 20.56 -4.31
N ARG A 39 -6.53 19.82 -3.65
CA ARG A 39 -6.79 18.42 -3.98
C ARG A 39 -7.36 18.32 -5.40
N GLY A 40 -6.71 17.54 -6.25
CA GLY A 40 -7.07 17.39 -7.67
C GLY A 40 -6.18 18.17 -8.64
N ASP A 41 -5.30 19.07 -8.16
CA ASP A 41 -4.40 19.84 -9.05
C ASP A 41 -3.25 19.00 -9.63
N GLU A 42 -3.09 17.75 -9.18
CA GLU A 42 -2.09 16.78 -9.67
C GLU A 42 -0.64 17.29 -9.69
N GLN A 43 -0.33 18.32 -8.89
CA GLN A 43 1.03 18.85 -8.77
C GLN A 43 1.75 18.20 -7.60
N TRP A 44 2.81 17.46 -7.90
CA TRP A 44 3.56 16.67 -6.95
C TRP A 44 5.04 17.01 -6.99
N VAL A 45 5.70 16.95 -5.84
CA VAL A 45 7.14 17.08 -5.70
C VAL A 45 7.68 15.79 -5.08
N THR A 46 8.79 15.30 -5.61
CA THR A 46 9.49 14.15 -5.05
C THR A 46 10.21 14.55 -3.77
N ILE A 47 10.10 13.72 -2.75
CA ILE A 47 10.78 13.88 -1.46
C ILE A 47 11.58 12.62 -1.12
N SER A 48 12.47 12.69 -0.13
CA SER A 48 13.17 11.50 0.37
C SER A 48 12.25 10.62 1.21
N TRP A 49 12.64 9.37 1.41
CA TRP A 49 11.93 8.46 2.32
C TRP A 49 11.99 8.96 3.77
N ASP A 50 13.16 9.45 4.21
CA ASP A 50 13.32 9.96 5.56
C ASP A 50 12.38 11.14 5.80
N GLN A 51 12.38 12.10 4.88
CA GLN A 51 11.44 13.22 4.98
C GLN A 51 9.97 12.77 5.02
N ALA A 52 9.59 11.80 4.19
CA ALA A 52 8.22 11.30 4.15
C ALA A 52 7.82 10.64 5.48
N LEU A 53 8.70 9.81 6.03
CA LEU A 53 8.46 9.09 7.28
C LEU A 53 8.43 10.04 8.47
N ASP A 54 9.33 11.00 8.53
CA ASP A 54 9.39 12.00 9.61
C ASP A 54 8.13 12.86 9.63
N GLU A 55 7.70 13.39 8.49
CA GLU A 55 6.48 14.17 8.38
C GLU A 55 5.22 13.40 8.79
N ILE A 56 5.13 12.11 8.38
CA ILE A 56 4.02 11.23 8.77
C ILE A 56 4.04 10.99 10.28
N ALA A 57 5.20 10.61 10.83
CA ALA A 57 5.35 10.33 12.25
C ALA A 57 5.01 11.54 13.13
N GLU A 58 5.51 12.72 12.76
CA GLU A 58 5.17 13.96 13.46
C GLU A 58 3.67 14.26 13.42
N LYS A 59 3.04 14.10 12.25
CA LYS A 59 1.61 14.32 12.09
C LYS A 59 0.79 13.36 12.95
N MET A 60 1.17 12.09 12.95
CA MET A 60 0.52 11.07 13.79
C MET A 60 0.67 11.38 15.28
N LYS A 61 1.88 11.76 15.74
CA LYS A 61 2.12 12.17 17.12
C LYS A 61 1.24 13.36 17.53
N LYS A 62 1.16 14.39 16.67
CA LYS A 62 0.32 15.58 16.93
C LYS A 62 -1.16 15.23 17.01
N ILE A 63 -1.66 14.39 16.11
CA ILE A 63 -3.06 13.96 16.12
C ILE A 63 -3.36 13.12 17.37
N LYS A 64 -2.49 12.16 17.69
CA LYS A 64 -2.63 11.33 18.88
C LYS A 64 -2.64 12.16 20.17
N ALA A 65 -1.73 13.13 20.27
CA ALA A 65 -1.66 14.01 21.44
C ALA A 65 -2.91 14.87 21.62
N ARG A 66 -3.53 15.29 20.49
CA ARG A 66 -4.70 16.17 20.53
C ARG A 66 -6.03 15.43 20.68
N TYR A 67 -6.17 14.27 20.05
CA TYR A 67 -7.46 13.59 19.90
C TYR A 67 -7.45 12.12 20.39
N GLY A 68 -6.32 11.62 20.88
CA GLY A 68 -6.20 10.22 21.30
C GLY A 68 -6.10 9.22 20.15
N ASN A 69 -6.12 7.94 20.50
CA ASN A 69 -6.04 6.85 19.52
C ASN A 69 -7.31 6.72 18.66
N GLU A 70 -8.43 7.18 19.15
CA GLU A 70 -9.73 7.13 18.45
C GLU A 70 -9.77 7.97 17.17
N ALA A 71 -8.79 8.88 17.00
CA ALA A 71 -8.65 9.66 15.76
C ALA A 71 -8.11 8.87 14.58
N PHE A 72 -7.69 7.63 14.79
CA PHE A 72 -7.15 6.78 13.74
C PHE A 72 -8.17 5.73 13.31
N TYR A 73 -8.63 5.84 12.07
CA TYR A 73 -9.45 4.83 11.45
C TYR A 73 -8.58 3.95 10.53
N ILE A 74 -8.50 2.68 10.84
CA ILE A 74 -7.76 1.70 10.05
C ILE A 74 -8.75 0.87 9.26
N ASN A 75 -8.71 0.99 7.95
CA ASN A 75 -9.46 0.15 7.04
C ASN A 75 -8.52 -0.84 6.38
N TYR A 76 -8.84 -2.11 6.49
CA TYR A 76 -8.11 -3.16 5.80
C TYR A 76 -9.09 -4.17 5.19
N GLY A 77 -8.66 -4.83 4.14
CA GLY A 77 -9.40 -5.91 3.53
C GLY A 77 -8.48 -7.09 3.27
N THR A 78 -8.93 -8.25 3.65
CA THR A 78 -8.26 -9.51 3.33
C THR A 78 -9.09 -10.27 2.29
N GLY A 79 -8.42 -10.87 1.31
CA GLY A 79 -9.01 -11.89 0.46
C GLY A 79 -8.75 -13.29 1.04
N THR A 80 -9.25 -14.31 0.36
CA THR A 80 -8.86 -15.69 0.65
C THR A 80 -7.37 -15.85 0.36
N LEU A 81 -6.58 -15.83 1.38
CA LEU A 81 -5.18 -16.24 1.29
C LEU A 81 -5.23 -17.76 1.18
N GLY A 82 -4.91 -18.27 0.00
CA GLY A 82 -5.04 -19.68 -0.33
C GLY A 82 -4.58 -20.60 0.80
N SER A 83 -5.46 -21.43 1.24
CA SER A 83 -5.34 -22.27 2.44
C SER A 83 -4.12 -23.17 2.51
N VAL A 84 -3.35 -23.27 1.45
CA VAL A 84 -2.20 -24.19 1.37
C VAL A 84 -0.86 -23.44 1.44
N MET A 85 -0.82 -22.14 1.24
CA MET A 85 0.43 -21.39 1.09
C MET A 85 0.59 -20.21 2.05
N ALA A 86 -0.40 -19.83 2.76
CA ALA A 86 -0.30 -18.80 3.77
C ALA A 86 -0.67 -19.40 5.13
N LYS A 87 0.31 -19.55 5.98
CA LYS A 87 0.01 -19.54 7.41
C LYS A 87 -0.76 -18.23 7.64
N SER A 88 -1.94 -18.37 8.22
CA SER A 88 -2.72 -17.28 8.74
C SER A 88 -1.86 -16.25 9.44
N TRP A 89 -2.35 -15.03 9.52
CA TRP A 89 -1.88 -13.97 10.36
C TRP A 89 -1.18 -14.45 11.62
N PRO A 90 -0.19 -13.70 12.13
CA PRO A 90 0.48 -14.08 13.35
C PRO A 90 -0.57 -14.45 14.38
N PRO A 91 -0.34 -15.53 15.14
CA PRO A 91 -1.22 -15.88 16.25
C PRO A 91 -1.33 -14.66 17.16
N ASP A 92 -2.51 -14.42 17.61
CA ASP A 92 -2.82 -13.40 18.63
C ASP A 92 -1.91 -13.55 19.83
#